data_54a8e88016bcddbb01f4d14ebab4be32
#
_entry.id   54a8e88016bcddbb01f4d14ebab4be32
#
_cell.length_a   1.000
_cell.length_b   1.000
_cell.length_c   1.000
_cell.angle_alpha   90.00
_cell.angle_beta   90.00
_cell.angle_gamma   90.00
#
_symmetry.space_group_name_H-M   'P 1'
#
loop_
_entity.id
_entity.type
_entity.pdbx_description
1 polymer ?
#
loop_
_entity_poly.entity_id
_entity_poly.type
_entity_poly.pdbx_seq_one_letter_code
_entity_poly.pdbx_strand_id
1 'polypeptide(L)'
;VSMKSTLAHPLRGMGFVPGVVRGKLTRNPATKGVLLADHKTLQGMSASPAGCVLLDAAPFSHTSIGLLSRGIPTVMVAGEEALQLDEGLDVILDGASGWLLPSQADDANLTPSPPPVPCNLRTLDGEPVDMRASVRSAAAARLARDRGVAAIGLVRTEFLLPDKGVMPDRAFYAGAFEALLEAAHPLQITFRLLDLAADKHPTWA
;
A
#
# COMPACT_ATOMS: atom_id res chain seq x y z
N VAL A 1 30.15 -5.75 -22.15
CA VAL A 1 28.76 -6.17 -22.33
C VAL A 1 28.25 -6.53 -20.95
N SER A 2 27.48 -5.65 -20.30
CA SER A 2 26.86 -5.92 -18.99
C SER A 2 25.80 -6.98 -19.21
N MET A 3 26.01 -8.18 -18.71
CA MET A 3 24.95 -9.20 -18.62
C MET A 3 23.81 -8.59 -17.80
N LYS A 4 22.64 -8.35 -18.41
CA LYS A 4 21.44 -7.96 -17.68
C LYS A 4 21.11 -9.10 -16.74
N SER A 5 21.31 -8.89 -15.46
CA SER A 5 20.90 -9.84 -14.44
C SER A 5 19.37 -9.84 -14.41
N THR A 6 18.74 -10.93 -14.79
CA THR A 6 17.30 -11.10 -14.72
C THR A 6 16.97 -12.22 -13.74
N LEU A 7 15.80 -12.20 -13.15
CA LEU A 7 15.31 -13.28 -12.30
C LEU A 7 15.27 -14.58 -13.11
N ALA A 8 15.87 -15.66 -12.57
CA ALA A 8 16.00 -16.92 -13.31
C ALA A 8 14.65 -17.64 -13.48
N HIS A 9 13.80 -17.60 -12.48
CA HIS A 9 12.47 -18.23 -12.46
C HIS A 9 11.44 -17.31 -11.81
N PRO A 10 10.13 -17.44 -12.16
CA PRO A 10 9.07 -16.79 -11.44
C PRO A 10 9.13 -17.10 -9.93
N LEU A 11 9.01 -16.09 -9.10
CA LEU A 11 8.98 -16.22 -7.65
C LEU A 11 7.61 -15.77 -7.14
N ARG A 12 7.05 -16.54 -6.22
CA ARG A 12 5.74 -16.24 -5.64
C ARG A 12 5.87 -15.84 -4.18
N GLY A 13 5.47 -14.61 -3.88
CA GLY A 13 5.26 -14.11 -2.55
C GLY A 13 3.77 -13.93 -2.25
N MET A 14 3.48 -13.11 -1.25
CA MET A 14 2.12 -12.68 -0.92
C MET A 14 1.86 -11.31 -1.56
N GLY A 15 0.80 -11.20 -2.38
CA GLY A 15 0.33 -9.90 -2.88
C GLY A 15 -0.19 -9.05 -1.73
N PHE A 16 0.22 -7.79 -1.70
CA PHE A 16 -0.16 -6.88 -0.61
C PHE A 16 -0.80 -5.58 -1.09
N VAL A 17 -0.18 -4.88 -2.02
CA VAL A 17 -0.78 -3.71 -2.67
C VAL A 17 -0.91 -4.01 -4.15
N PRO A 18 -2.14 -4.04 -4.69
CA PRO A 18 -2.36 -4.35 -6.11
C PRO A 18 -1.69 -3.35 -7.04
N GLY A 19 -1.29 -3.84 -8.20
CA GLY A 19 -0.69 -3.08 -9.30
C GLY A 19 0.46 -3.85 -9.92
N VAL A 20 0.76 -3.51 -11.17
CA VAL A 20 1.83 -4.13 -11.95
C VAL A 20 2.91 -3.10 -12.24
N VAL A 21 4.15 -3.45 -11.97
CA VAL A 21 5.31 -2.58 -12.17
C VAL A 21 6.45 -3.36 -12.79
N ARG A 22 7.11 -2.74 -13.79
CA ARG A 22 8.36 -3.22 -14.36
C ARG A 22 9.51 -2.34 -13.90
N GLY A 23 10.62 -2.94 -13.50
CA GLY A 23 11.80 -2.18 -13.11
C GLY A 23 12.91 -3.02 -12.51
N LYS A 24 14.00 -2.34 -12.21
CA LYS A 24 15.14 -2.96 -11.51
C LYS A 24 14.90 -2.99 -10.01
N LEU A 25 15.25 -4.12 -9.41
CA LEU A 25 15.36 -4.19 -7.95
C LEU A 25 16.48 -3.27 -7.46
N THR A 26 16.20 -2.48 -6.46
CA THR A 26 17.15 -1.57 -5.82
C THR A 26 16.92 -1.50 -4.32
N ARG A 27 18.03 -1.38 -3.55
CA ARG A 27 17.95 -1.13 -2.11
C ARG A 27 17.98 0.37 -1.77
N ASN A 28 18.19 1.22 -2.79
CA ASN A 28 18.19 2.66 -2.60
C ASN A 28 16.78 3.24 -2.73
N PRO A 29 16.16 3.72 -1.62
CA PRO A 29 14.80 4.22 -1.61
C PRO A 29 14.61 5.52 -2.43
N ALA A 30 15.67 6.21 -2.81
CA ALA A 30 15.62 7.43 -3.61
C ALA A 30 15.45 7.17 -5.11
N THR A 31 15.63 5.94 -5.58
CA THR A 31 15.51 5.58 -7.00
C THR A 31 14.07 5.24 -7.37
N LYS A 32 13.71 5.49 -8.65
CA LYS A 32 12.38 5.15 -9.20
C LYS A 32 12.27 3.69 -9.64
N GLY A 33 13.01 2.78 -9.03
CA GLY A 33 12.94 1.34 -9.32
C GLY A 33 11.92 0.59 -8.47
N VAL A 34 12.01 -0.73 -8.50
CA VAL A 34 11.30 -1.61 -7.56
C VAL A 34 12.17 -1.73 -6.32
N LEU A 35 11.70 -1.17 -5.20
CA LEU A 35 12.46 -1.15 -3.96
C LEU A 35 12.47 -2.53 -3.32
N LEU A 36 13.66 -3.08 -3.07
CA LEU A 36 13.87 -4.27 -2.25
C LEU A 36 14.14 -3.80 -0.82
N ALA A 37 13.17 -3.94 0.06
CA ALA A 37 13.19 -3.34 1.39
C ALA A 37 12.87 -4.34 2.50
N ASP A 38 13.50 -4.13 3.64
CA ASP A 38 13.08 -4.65 4.92
C ASP A 38 12.29 -3.59 5.72
N HIS A 39 11.85 -3.95 6.91
CA HIS A 39 11.12 -3.05 7.80
C HIS A 39 11.92 -1.77 8.15
N LYS A 40 13.25 -1.88 8.31
CA LYS A 40 14.11 -0.74 8.66
C LYS A 40 14.24 0.25 7.51
N THR A 41 14.41 -0.26 6.30
CA THR A 41 14.50 0.55 5.08
C THR A 41 13.24 1.39 4.86
N LEU A 42 12.07 0.84 5.17
CA LEU A 42 10.80 1.55 5.02
C LEU A 42 10.61 2.68 6.02
N GLN A 43 11.13 2.58 7.25
CA GLN A 43 10.96 3.61 8.29
C GLN A 43 11.53 4.98 7.89
N GLY A 44 12.59 5.01 7.08
CA GLY A 44 13.23 6.24 6.59
C GLY A 44 12.79 6.68 5.20
N MET A 45 11.81 6.02 4.59
CA MET A 45 11.45 6.23 3.19
C MET A 45 10.60 7.47 2.98
N SER A 46 11.22 8.53 2.44
CA SER A 46 10.54 9.75 1.99
C SER A 46 10.10 9.70 0.52
N ALA A 47 10.77 8.93 -0.32
CA ALA A 47 10.47 8.79 -1.74
C ALA A 47 9.34 7.77 -1.98
N SER A 48 8.72 7.84 -3.17
CA SER A 48 7.76 6.84 -3.63
C SER A 48 8.38 6.02 -4.76
N PRO A 49 8.88 4.80 -4.48
CA PRO A 49 9.37 3.90 -5.52
C PRO A 49 8.21 3.49 -6.44
N ALA A 50 8.53 2.98 -7.63
CA ALA A 50 7.51 2.49 -8.57
C ALA A 50 6.77 1.26 -8.02
N GLY A 51 7.47 0.39 -7.28
CA GLY A 51 6.92 -0.77 -6.58
C GLY A 51 7.82 -1.18 -5.43
N CYS A 52 7.38 -2.12 -4.61
CA CYS A 52 8.13 -2.60 -3.45
C CYS A 52 8.07 -4.13 -3.33
N VAL A 53 9.24 -4.74 -3.16
CA VAL A 53 9.39 -6.10 -2.64
C VAL A 53 9.75 -5.98 -1.18
N LEU A 54 8.87 -6.43 -0.30
CA LEU A 54 9.03 -6.31 1.13
C LEU A 54 9.46 -7.65 1.72
N LEU A 55 10.63 -7.66 2.36
CA LEU A 55 11.26 -8.85 2.90
C LEU A 55 10.85 -9.07 4.37
N ASP A 56 10.47 -10.30 4.70
CA ASP A 56 10.25 -10.79 6.08
C ASP A 56 9.41 -9.85 6.97
N ALA A 57 8.41 -9.20 6.39
CA ALA A 57 7.60 -8.20 7.10
C ALA A 57 6.22 -8.72 7.49
N ALA A 58 5.73 -8.24 8.63
CA ALA A 58 4.35 -8.46 9.02
C ALA A 58 3.39 -7.64 8.14
N PRO A 59 2.33 -8.26 7.56
CA PRO A 59 1.43 -7.62 6.60
C PRO A 59 0.76 -6.35 7.10
N PHE A 60 0.48 -6.24 8.38
CA PHE A 60 -0.28 -5.13 8.98
C PHE A 60 0.55 -4.27 9.92
N SER A 61 1.88 -4.26 9.76
CA SER A 61 2.74 -3.32 10.48
C SER A 61 2.47 -1.86 10.02
N HIS A 62 2.75 -0.88 10.87
CA HIS A 62 2.60 0.54 10.51
C HIS A 62 3.35 0.89 9.21
N THR A 63 4.49 0.29 9.00
CA THR A 63 5.36 0.53 7.84
C THR A 63 4.77 -0.05 6.55
N SER A 64 4.26 -1.30 6.58
CA SER A 64 3.60 -1.90 5.42
C SER A 64 2.28 -1.22 5.08
N ILE A 65 1.51 -0.78 6.08
CA ILE A 65 0.31 0.04 5.86
C ILE A 65 0.65 1.36 5.15
N GLY A 66 1.86 1.90 5.35
CA GLY A 66 2.37 3.07 4.62
C GLY A 66 2.43 2.85 3.10
N LEU A 67 2.84 1.67 2.64
CA LEU A 67 2.85 1.31 1.21
C LEU A 67 1.44 1.23 0.65
N LEU A 68 0.53 0.60 1.39
CA LEU A 68 -0.88 0.48 1.01
C LEU A 68 -1.53 1.86 0.83
N SER A 69 -1.29 2.80 1.74
CA SER A 69 -1.88 4.14 1.67
C SER A 69 -1.34 5.00 0.52
N ARG A 70 -0.11 4.73 0.06
CA ARG A 70 0.51 5.41 -1.08
C ARG A 70 0.13 4.73 -2.41
N GLY A 71 -0.55 3.57 -2.37
CA GLY A 71 -0.86 2.78 -3.56
C GLY A 71 0.37 2.23 -4.26
N ILE A 72 1.47 1.98 -3.53
CA ILE A 72 2.71 1.46 -4.11
C ILE A 72 2.56 -0.05 -4.28
N PRO A 73 2.53 -0.57 -5.53
CA PRO A 73 2.41 -2.01 -5.78
C PRO A 73 3.44 -2.80 -4.99
N THR A 74 2.98 -3.79 -4.21
CA THR A 74 3.86 -4.48 -3.25
C THR A 74 3.61 -5.97 -3.23
N VAL A 75 4.71 -6.72 -3.28
CA VAL A 75 4.77 -8.16 -3.01
C VAL A 75 5.59 -8.39 -1.75
N MET A 76 5.09 -9.19 -0.84
CA MET A 76 5.82 -9.62 0.35
C MET A 76 6.47 -10.98 0.09
N VAL A 77 7.76 -11.07 0.36
CA VAL A 77 8.56 -12.29 0.17
C VAL A 77 9.24 -12.63 1.49
N ALA A 78 9.23 -13.90 1.85
CA ALA A 78 9.81 -14.39 3.09
C ALA A 78 10.61 -15.68 2.86
N GLY A 79 11.45 -16.03 3.83
CA GLY A 79 12.17 -17.30 3.83
C GLY A 79 13.22 -17.40 2.72
N GLU A 80 13.37 -18.59 2.16
CA GLU A 80 14.40 -18.90 1.17
C GLU A 80 14.21 -18.15 -0.15
N GLU A 81 12.99 -17.81 -0.52
CA GLU A 81 12.69 -17.03 -1.71
C GLU A 81 13.31 -15.63 -1.66
N ALA A 82 13.39 -15.02 -0.48
CA ALA A 82 14.02 -13.72 -0.28
C ALA A 82 15.52 -13.75 -0.60
N LEU A 83 16.20 -14.89 -0.44
CA LEU A 83 17.63 -15.06 -0.70
C LEU A 83 17.97 -15.05 -2.20
N GLN A 84 16.98 -15.24 -3.07
CA GLN A 84 17.16 -15.24 -4.52
C GLN A 84 17.09 -13.82 -5.13
N LEU A 85 16.80 -12.81 -4.31
CA LEU A 85 16.56 -11.45 -4.75
C LEU A 85 17.78 -10.56 -4.52
N ASP A 86 18.48 -10.27 -5.62
CA ASP A 86 19.63 -9.37 -5.64
C ASP A 86 19.30 -8.02 -6.24
N GLU A 87 20.05 -7.00 -5.82
CA GLU A 87 19.98 -5.68 -6.42
C GLU A 87 20.40 -5.70 -7.89
N GLY A 88 19.67 -4.95 -8.71
CA GLY A 88 19.94 -4.86 -10.15
C GLY A 88 19.18 -5.86 -11.03
N LEU A 89 18.47 -6.83 -10.45
CA LEU A 89 17.59 -7.73 -11.21
C LEU A 89 16.45 -6.96 -11.89
N ASP A 90 16.24 -7.20 -13.17
CA ASP A 90 15.08 -6.70 -13.90
C ASP A 90 13.89 -7.61 -13.67
N VAL A 91 12.82 -7.06 -13.10
CA VAL A 91 11.62 -7.81 -12.71
C VAL A 91 10.32 -7.14 -13.15
N ILE A 92 9.28 -7.96 -13.24
CA ILE A 92 7.88 -7.52 -13.23
C ILE A 92 7.30 -7.90 -11.88
N LEU A 93 6.77 -6.92 -11.16
CA LEU A 93 6.08 -7.12 -9.89
C LEU A 93 4.58 -7.04 -10.13
N ASP A 94 3.84 -8.07 -9.75
CA ASP A 94 2.38 -8.08 -9.70
C ASP A 94 1.91 -8.16 -8.24
N GLY A 95 1.58 -6.99 -7.70
CA GLY A 95 1.16 -6.86 -6.30
C GLY A 95 -0.22 -7.42 -6.00
N ALA A 96 -1.03 -7.76 -7.00
CA ALA A 96 -2.34 -8.39 -6.81
C ALA A 96 -2.20 -9.90 -6.61
N SER A 97 -1.45 -10.56 -7.48
CA SER A 97 -1.26 -12.02 -7.45
C SER A 97 -0.10 -12.46 -6.55
N GLY A 98 0.81 -11.55 -6.21
CA GLY A 98 2.02 -11.83 -5.45
C GLY A 98 3.18 -12.40 -6.28
N TRP A 99 3.13 -12.24 -7.61
CA TRP A 99 4.20 -12.71 -8.48
C TRP A 99 5.31 -11.67 -8.69
N LEU A 100 6.53 -12.19 -8.67
CA LEU A 100 7.71 -11.56 -9.24
C LEU A 100 8.13 -12.38 -10.46
N LEU A 101 8.10 -11.78 -11.62
CA LEU A 101 8.39 -12.43 -12.89
C LEU A 101 9.69 -11.89 -13.49
N PRO A 102 10.41 -12.68 -14.29
CA PRO A 102 11.47 -12.16 -15.13
C PRO A 102 10.97 -11.04 -16.04
N SER A 103 11.80 -10.04 -16.32
CA SER A 103 11.40 -8.87 -17.15
C SER A 103 10.93 -9.22 -18.56
N GLN A 104 11.25 -10.41 -19.05
CA GLN A 104 10.86 -10.92 -20.36
C GLN A 104 9.58 -11.75 -20.32
N ALA A 105 8.95 -11.92 -19.15
CA ALA A 105 7.69 -12.64 -19.05
C ALA A 105 6.58 -11.92 -19.84
N ASP A 106 5.70 -12.70 -20.45
CA ASP A 106 4.57 -12.18 -21.23
C ASP A 106 3.54 -11.53 -20.30
N ASP A 107 2.97 -10.40 -20.74
CA ASP A 107 1.93 -9.67 -20.02
C ASP A 107 0.64 -10.48 -19.81
N ALA A 108 0.44 -11.52 -20.61
CA ALA A 108 -0.74 -12.39 -20.50
C ALA A 108 -0.90 -13.08 -19.13
N ASN A 109 0.18 -13.15 -18.35
CA ASN A 109 0.17 -13.74 -16.99
C ASN A 109 -0.03 -12.72 -15.86
N LEU A 110 -0.19 -11.44 -16.20
CA LEU A 110 -0.37 -10.40 -15.19
C LEU A 110 -1.82 -10.34 -14.75
N THR A 111 -2.01 -10.21 -13.43
CA THR A 111 -3.36 -10.13 -12.88
C THR A 111 -3.98 -8.76 -13.17
N PRO A 112 -5.16 -8.69 -13.79
CA PRO A 112 -5.87 -7.42 -13.91
C PRO A 112 -6.16 -6.82 -12.54
N SER A 113 -6.47 -5.52 -12.51
CA SER A 113 -6.87 -4.84 -11.26
C SER A 113 -7.87 -5.70 -10.48
N PRO A 114 -7.72 -5.80 -9.16
CA PRO A 114 -8.63 -6.63 -8.37
C PRO A 114 -10.09 -6.24 -8.63
N PRO A 115 -10.98 -7.22 -8.68
CA PRO A 115 -12.40 -6.95 -8.93
C PRO A 115 -12.99 -6.02 -7.86
N PRO A 116 -14.08 -5.32 -8.16
CA PRO A 116 -14.81 -4.54 -7.16
C PRO A 116 -15.22 -5.44 -6.00
N VAL A 117 -15.33 -4.85 -4.81
CA VAL A 117 -15.83 -5.56 -3.63
C VAL A 117 -17.28 -5.96 -3.89
N PRO A 118 -17.67 -7.23 -3.68
CA PRO A 118 -19.07 -7.61 -3.83
C PRO A 118 -19.96 -6.82 -2.87
N CYS A 119 -20.99 -6.16 -3.39
CA CYS A 119 -21.89 -5.34 -2.56
C CYS A 119 -22.93 -6.14 -1.78
N ASN A 120 -23.09 -7.44 -2.01
CA ASN A 120 -24.07 -8.31 -1.37
C ASN A 120 -23.44 -9.52 -0.70
N LEU A 121 -22.43 -9.28 0.13
CA LEU A 121 -21.81 -10.34 0.91
C LEU A 121 -22.77 -10.87 1.97
N ARG A 122 -22.77 -12.19 2.13
CA ARG A 122 -23.53 -12.89 3.16
C ARG A 122 -22.67 -13.95 3.81
N THR A 123 -22.93 -14.22 5.08
CA THR A 123 -22.39 -15.40 5.77
C THR A 123 -23.04 -16.68 5.23
N LEU A 124 -22.51 -17.85 5.61
CA LEU A 124 -23.04 -19.15 5.16
C LEU A 124 -24.50 -19.39 5.63
N ASP A 125 -24.90 -18.78 6.74
CA ASP A 125 -26.25 -18.82 7.29
C ASP A 125 -27.16 -17.71 6.73
N GLY A 126 -26.64 -16.90 5.78
CA GLY A 126 -27.42 -15.93 5.00
C GLY A 126 -27.46 -14.51 5.58
N GLU A 127 -26.80 -14.24 6.69
CA GLU A 127 -26.75 -12.89 7.27
C GLU A 127 -25.94 -11.92 6.39
N PRO A 128 -26.38 -10.67 6.21
CA PRO A 128 -25.67 -9.68 5.40
C PRO A 128 -24.37 -9.24 6.07
N VAL A 129 -23.31 -9.03 5.27
CA VAL A 129 -22.00 -8.54 5.73
C VAL A 129 -21.70 -7.21 5.09
N ASP A 130 -21.59 -6.17 5.90
CA ASP A 130 -21.19 -4.84 5.47
C ASP A 130 -19.66 -4.72 5.39
N MET A 131 -19.12 -4.71 4.18
CA MET A 131 -17.71 -4.41 3.96
C MET A 131 -17.45 -2.93 4.12
N ARG A 132 -16.58 -2.58 5.08
CA ARG A 132 -16.20 -1.19 5.35
C ARG A 132 -14.70 -1.00 5.16
N ALA A 133 -14.31 0.11 4.53
CA ALA A 133 -12.91 0.43 4.33
C ALA A 133 -12.32 1.21 5.50
N SER A 134 -11.03 0.98 5.78
CA SER A 134 -10.21 1.90 6.58
C SER A 134 -9.34 2.72 5.62
N VAL A 135 -9.44 4.04 5.69
CA VAL A 135 -8.74 4.95 4.77
C VAL A 135 -7.93 6.00 5.50
N ARG A 136 -6.96 6.59 4.79
CA ARG A 136 -6.00 7.56 5.36
C ARG A 136 -5.88 8.83 4.50
N SER A 137 -6.56 8.87 3.35
CA SER A 137 -6.51 10.00 2.42
C SER A 137 -7.78 10.08 1.59
N ALA A 138 -8.05 11.24 1.02
CA ALA A 138 -9.16 11.43 0.08
C ALA A 138 -9.05 10.51 -1.15
N ALA A 139 -7.83 10.25 -1.65
CA ALA A 139 -7.62 9.33 -2.76
C ALA A 139 -8.02 7.89 -2.40
N ALA A 140 -7.65 7.42 -1.19
CA ALA A 140 -8.05 6.11 -0.69
C ALA A 140 -9.57 6.03 -0.44
N ALA A 141 -10.19 7.11 0.02
CA ALA A 141 -11.65 7.18 0.21
C ALA A 141 -12.40 7.08 -1.12
N ARG A 142 -11.92 7.78 -2.15
CA ARG A 142 -12.46 7.70 -3.52
C ARG A 142 -12.34 6.27 -4.07
N LEU A 143 -11.17 5.66 -3.95
CA LEU A 143 -10.95 4.29 -4.39
C LEU A 143 -11.86 3.29 -3.67
N ALA A 144 -12.05 3.44 -2.37
CA ALA A 144 -12.96 2.58 -1.59
C ALA A 144 -14.41 2.71 -2.07
N ARG A 145 -14.88 3.95 -2.29
CA ARG A 145 -16.20 4.22 -2.86
C ARG A 145 -16.37 3.57 -4.23
N ASP A 146 -15.41 3.78 -5.12
CA ASP A 146 -15.45 3.27 -6.50
C ASP A 146 -15.39 1.75 -6.56
N ARG A 147 -14.91 1.10 -5.49
CA ARG A 147 -14.92 -0.36 -5.31
C ARG A 147 -16.20 -0.89 -4.67
N GLY A 148 -17.14 -0.04 -4.28
CA GLY A 148 -18.45 -0.46 -3.80
C GLY A 148 -18.49 -0.91 -2.35
N VAL A 149 -17.61 -0.40 -1.47
CA VAL A 149 -17.75 -0.66 -0.01
C VAL A 149 -19.01 -0.02 0.54
N ALA A 150 -19.58 -0.59 1.62
CA ALA A 150 -20.79 -0.06 2.24
C ALA A 150 -20.56 1.28 2.97
N ALA A 151 -19.37 1.50 3.52
CA ALA A 151 -19.01 2.72 4.24
C ALA A 151 -17.50 2.84 4.42
N ILE A 152 -17.02 4.02 4.81
CA ILE A 152 -15.71 4.23 5.38
C ILE A 152 -15.82 4.00 6.90
N GLY A 153 -15.42 2.82 7.33
CA GLY A 153 -15.59 2.39 8.73
C GLY A 153 -14.58 3.02 9.69
N LEU A 154 -13.44 3.50 9.16
CA LEU A 154 -12.40 4.12 9.98
C LEU A 154 -11.53 5.08 9.18
N VAL A 155 -11.44 6.32 9.65
CA VAL A 155 -10.36 7.25 9.32
C VAL A 155 -9.51 7.46 10.56
N ARG A 156 -8.24 7.11 10.49
CA ARG A 156 -7.27 7.35 11.55
C ARG A 156 -6.70 8.74 11.39
N THR A 157 -7.11 9.68 12.23
CA THR A 157 -6.77 11.10 12.08
C THR A 157 -5.29 11.40 12.31
N GLU A 158 -4.57 10.56 13.03
CA GLU A 158 -3.12 10.66 13.20
C GLU A 158 -2.34 10.57 11.88
N PHE A 159 -2.89 9.94 10.87
CA PHE A 159 -2.26 9.85 9.54
C PHE A 159 -2.56 11.06 8.63
N LEU A 160 -3.43 11.95 9.04
CA LEU A 160 -3.66 13.21 8.33
C LEU A 160 -2.64 14.28 8.74
N LEU A 161 -1.94 14.07 9.87
CA LEU A 161 -0.98 15.02 10.40
C LEU A 161 0.20 15.22 9.45
N PRO A 162 0.70 16.44 9.30
CA PRO A 162 1.92 16.70 8.55
C PRO A 162 3.13 16.12 9.30
N ASP A 163 4.05 15.53 8.56
CA ASP A 163 5.29 14.96 9.13
C ASP A 163 6.20 16.05 9.74
N LYS A 164 6.09 17.27 9.23
CA LYS A 164 6.90 18.44 9.64
C LYS A 164 6.07 19.70 9.57
N GLY A 165 6.43 20.70 10.36
CA GLY A 165 5.84 22.03 10.27
C GLY A 165 5.18 22.52 11.54
N VAL A 166 4.09 23.24 11.42
CA VAL A 166 3.35 23.86 12.51
C VAL A 166 2.27 22.91 13.02
N MET A 167 1.97 22.98 14.31
CA MET A 167 0.85 22.23 14.90
C MET A 167 -0.44 22.47 14.09
N PRO A 168 -1.13 21.41 13.68
CA PRO A 168 -2.38 21.53 12.94
C PRO A 168 -3.44 22.27 13.72
N ASP A 169 -4.06 23.25 13.10
CA ASP A 169 -5.15 24.03 13.65
C ASP A 169 -6.53 23.52 13.19
N ARG A 170 -7.58 24.21 13.61
CA ARG A 170 -8.95 23.90 13.22
C ARG A 170 -9.15 23.95 11.69
N ALA A 171 -8.52 24.90 11.00
CA ALA A 171 -8.68 25.07 9.57
C ALA A 171 -8.04 23.90 8.80
N PHE A 172 -6.89 23.42 9.26
CA PHE A 172 -6.24 22.22 8.73
C PHE A 172 -7.17 20.99 8.81
N TYR A 173 -7.75 20.72 9.99
CA TYR A 173 -8.65 19.57 10.15
C TYR A 173 -9.94 19.72 9.35
N ALA A 174 -10.51 20.94 9.30
CA ALA A 174 -11.71 21.19 8.51
C ALA A 174 -11.45 20.86 7.03
N GLY A 175 -10.38 21.40 6.43
CA GLY A 175 -10.04 21.11 5.04
C GLY A 175 -9.74 19.62 4.77
N ALA A 176 -9.04 18.95 5.68
CA ALA A 176 -8.76 17.51 5.56
C ALA A 176 -10.03 16.66 5.63
N PHE A 177 -10.96 17.00 6.51
CA PHE A 177 -12.23 16.29 6.66
C PHE A 177 -13.18 16.57 5.48
N GLU A 178 -13.27 17.81 5.03
CA GLU A 178 -14.04 18.18 3.84
C GLU A 178 -13.58 17.41 2.61
N ALA A 179 -12.28 17.34 2.37
CA ALA A 179 -11.72 16.57 1.26
C ALA A 179 -12.04 15.07 1.35
N LEU A 180 -12.04 14.49 2.55
CA LEU A 180 -12.43 13.10 2.78
C LEU A 180 -13.92 12.87 2.56
N LEU A 181 -14.77 13.75 3.08
CA LEU A 181 -16.23 13.69 2.93
C LEU A 181 -16.62 13.79 1.46
N GLU A 182 -16.04 14.75 0.73
CA GLU A 182 -16.28 14.91 -0.71
C GLU A 182 -15.84 13.67 -1.50
N ALA A 183 -14.65 13.15 -1.22
CA ALA A 183 -14.12 11.98 -1.91
C ALA A 183 -14.94 10.71 -1.66
N ALA A 184 -15.50 10.56 -0.48
CA ALA A 184 -16.29 9.40 -0.08
C ALA A 184 -17.77 9.50 -0.43
N HIS A 185 -18.30 10.71 -0.69
CA HIS A 185 -19.73 10.89 -0.95
C HIS A 185 -20.26 9.89 -2.00
N PRO A 186 -21.40 9.20 -1.74
CA PRO A 186 -22.35 9.38 -0.63
C PRO A 186 -22.14 8.47 0.60
N LEU A 187 -20.96 7.84 0.75
CA LEU A 187 -20.70 6.88 1.83
C LEU A 187 -20.67 7.57 3.21
N GLN A 188 -21.12 6.85 4.22
CA GLN A 188 -20.92 7.24 5.62
C GLN A 188 -19.44 7.11 5.98
N ILE A 189 -18.92 8.06 6.79
CA ILE A 189 -17.54 8.04 7.29
C ILE A 189 -17.53 8.05 8.83
N THR A 190 -16.66 7.23 9.40
CA THR A 190 -16.33 7.26 10.84
C THR A 190 -14.91 7.78 11.03
N PHE A 191 -14.75 8.90 11.72
CA PHE A 191 -13.45 9.45 12.11
C PHE A 191 -13.09 9.00 13.53
N ARG A 192 -11.89 8.47 13.71
CA ARG A 192 -11.33 8.25 15.04
C ARG A 192 -10.72 9.56 15.51
N LEU A 193 -10.98 9.92 16.77
CA LEU A 193 -10.32 11.04 17.39
C LEU A 193 -8.79 10.82 17.45
N LEU A 194 -8.04 11.90 17.52
CA LEU A 194 -6.59 11.85 17.54
C LEU A 194 -6.10 11.02 18.73
N ASP A 195 -5.31 9.99 18.42
CA ASP A 195 -4.69 9.08 19.38
C ASP A 195 -3.19 9.04 19.11
N LEU A 196 -2.44 9.88 19.82
CA LEU A 196 -1.00 9.96 19.75
C LEU A 196 -0.40 9.26 20.96
N ALA A 197 0.25 8.13 20.72
CA ALA A 197 1.04 7.47 21.76
C ALA A 197 2.26 8.33 22.13
N ALA A 198 2.71 8.25 23.39
CA ALA A 198 3.80 9.06 23.92
C ALA A 198 5.14 8.91 23.17
N ASP A 199 5.33 7.81 22.45
CA ASP A 199 6.51 7.51 21.63
C ASP A 199 6.39 8.04 20.17
N LYS A 200 5.28 8.67 19.82
CA LYS A 200 4.97 9.13 18.46
C LYS A 200 4.67 10.62 18.40
N HIS A 201 5.41 11.39 19.17
CA HIS A 201 5.26 12.84 19.11
C HIS A 201 5.72 13.37 17.75
N PRO A 202 4.86 14.11 17.03
CA PRO A 202 5.28 14.86 15.86
C PRO A 202 6.33 15.90 16.25
N THR A 203 7.18 16.31 15.32
CA THR A 203 8.27 17.27 15.57
C THR A 203 7.80 18.67 16.02
N TRP A 204 6.49 18.92 16.01
CA TRP A 204 5.84 20.16 16.46
C TRP A 204 5.12 20.03 17.81
N ALA A 205 5.13 18.84 18.45
CA ALA A 205 4.49 18.57 19.73
C ALA A 205 5.50 18.58 20.89
#